data_f4d03f97eef0119294c876f352f75293
#
_entry.id   f4d03f97eef0119294c876f352f75293
#
_cell.length_a   1.000
_cell.length_b   1.000
_cell.length_c   1.000
_cell.angle_alpha   90.00
_cell.angle_beta   90.00
_cell.angle_gamma   90.00
#
_symmetry.space_group_name_H-M   'P 1'
#
loop_
_entity.id
_entity.type
_entity.pdbx_description
1 polymer ?
#
loop_
_entity_poly.entity_id
_entity_poly.type
_entity_poly.pdbx_seq_one_letter_code
_entity_poly.pdbx_strand_id
1 'polypeptide(L)'
;KNGIISREELAAFRPSVANRLDRNTSGIVLAGISIRGLQTLSTMLRERTLGKYYLCLVEGRVKEDARISGYLTKEEKNNKVSLHKEKVEGASYIETEYTVLKSTEKASLLKIRLITGKIHQIRGHLASTGHPVFGDYKYGNREFNNQIKWKEGINYQLLHSYELIVPEGTGELSGLHIIDPVPEAFHQVQKNWNLEFSGLS
;
A
#
# COMPACT_ATOMS: atom_id res chain seq x y z
N LYS A 1 27.82 -1.41 -8.43
CA LYS A 1 29.21 -1.91 -8.41
C LYS A 1 29.28 -3.44 -8.31
N ASN A 2 28.16 -4.15 -8.24
CA ASN A 2 28.08 -5.60 -8.03
C ASN A 2 27.98 -6.43 -9.34
N GLY A 3 28.31 -5.85 -10.50
CA GLY A 3 28.40 -6.59 -11.76
C GLY A 3 27.07 -7.12 -12.35
N ILE A 4 25.92 -6.67 -11.84
CA ILE A 4 24.61 -7.16 -12.27
C ILE A 4 24.22 -6.58 -13.64
N ILE A 5 24.74 -5.39 -14.00
CA ILE A 5 24.47 -4.69 -15.25
C ILE A 5 25.78 -4.13 -15.79
N SER A 6 26.10 -4.39 -17.06
CA SER A 6 27.28 -3.85 -17.73
C SER A 6 27.11 -2.36 -18.09
N ARG A 7 28.23 -1.69 -18.43
CA ARG A 7 28.19 -0.29 -18.90
C ARG A 7 27.46 -0.16 -20.24
N GLU A 8 27.60 -1.14 -21.11
CA GLU A 8 26.95 -1.20 -22.43
C GLU A 8 25.43 -1.35 -22.25
N GLU A 9 24.99 -2.22 -21.35
CA GLU A 9 23.58 -2.40 -21.01
C GLU A 9 22.97 -1.11 -20.41
N LEU A 10 23.70 -0.41 -19.54
CA LEU A 10 23.27 0.88 -18.99
C LEU A 10 23.20 2.00 -20.04
N ALA A 11 24.03 1.94 -21.07
CA ALA A 11 23.97 2.87 -22.21
C ALA A 11 22.73 2.62 -23.09
N ALA A 12 22.31 1.35 -23.22
CA ALA A 12 21.15 0.95 -24.00
C ALA A 12 19.82 1.11 -23.23
N PHE A 13 19.84 0.89 -21.92
CA PHE A 13 18.64 0.97 -21.06
C PHE A 13 18.98 1.46 -19.66
N ARG A 14 18.20 2.42 -19.17
CA ARG A 14 18.30 2.89 -17.77
C ARG A 14 17.28 2.13 -16.92
N PRO A 15 17.71 1.44 -15.83
CA PRO A 15 16.80 0.82 -14.88
C PRO A 15 15.73 1.79 -14.41
N SER A 16 14.48 1.34 -14.42
CA SER A 16 13.34 2.19 -14.10
C SER A 16 12.34 1.46 -13.22
N VAL A 17 11.69 2.20 -12.33
CA VAL A 17 10.64 1.66 -11.47
C VAL A 17 9.38 1.36 -12.26
N ALA A 18 8.76 0.22 -12.00
CA ALA A 18 7.51 -0.20 -12.62
C ALA A 18 6.28 0.25 -11.83
N ASN A 19 6.43 0.45 -10.51
CA ASN A 19 5.38 0.99 -9.64
C ASN A 19 5.92 2.15 -8.80
N ARG A 20 5.04 2.75 -8.04
CA ARG A 20 5.39 3.80 -7.07
C ARG A 20 4.62 3.60 -5.77
N LEU A 21 5.20 4.08 -4.69
CA LEU A 21 4.53 4.23 -3.40
C LEU A 21 4.20 5.72 -3.16
N ASP A 22 3.23 5.97 -2.30
CA ASP A 22 2.98 7.33 -1.79
C ASP A 22 4.19 7.81 -0.97
N ARG A 23 4.38 9.11 -0.89
CA ARG A 23 5.38 9.68 0.01
C ARG A 23 5.17 9.14 1.43
N ASN A 24 6.24 8.67 2.07
CA ASN A 24 6.28 8.05 3.40
C ASN A 24 5.61 6.67 3.52
N THR A 25 5.10 6.07 2.44
CA THR A 25 4.77 4.65 2.44
C THR A 25 6.05 3.86 2.24
N SER A 26 6.33 2.91 3.10
CA SER A 26 7.48 2.01 3.03
C SER A 26 7.18 0.73 2.27
N GLY A 27 8.21 -0.07 1.99
CA GLY A 27 8.04 -1.42 1.48
C GLY A 27 8.44 -1.61 0.02
N ILE A 28 7.88 -2.62 -0.61
CA ILE A 28 8.29 -3.18 -1.89
C ILE A 28 8.05 -2.21 -3.04
N VAL A 29 9.12 -1.92 -3.78
CA VAL A 29 9.10 -1.22 -5.07
C VAL A 29 9.71 -2.13 -6.14
N LEU A 30 9.02 -2.27 -7.27
CA LEU A 30 9.46 -3.06 -8.40
C LEU A 30 10.20 -2.20 -9.42
N ALA A 31 11.33 -2.69 -9.92
CA ALA A 31 12.10 -2.03 -10.97
C ALA A 31 12.55 -3.04 -12.03
N GLY A 32 12.50 -2.62 -13.28
CA GLY A 32 13.09 -3.38 -14.40
C GLY A 32 14.52 -2.91 -14.63
N ILE A 33 15.45 -3.86 -14.69
CA ILE A 33 16.87 -3.62 -15.03
C ILE A 33 17.16 -3.86 -16.52
N SER A 34 16.16 -4.31 -17.27
CA SER A 34 16.17 -4.48 -18.73
C SER A 34 14.83 -4.03 -19.31
N ILE A 35 14.80 -3.73 -20.61
CA ILE A 35 13.55 -3.38 -21.33
C ILE A 35 12.51 -4.49 -21.17
N ARG A 36 12.90 -5.75 -21.41
CA ARG A 36 12.02 -6.90 -21.25
C ARG A 36 11.46 -7.02 -19.83
N GLY A 37 12.33 -6.91 -18.81
CA GLY A 37 11.92 -6.98 -17.41
C GLY A 37 10.94 -5.86 -17.04
N LEU A 38 11.20 -4.63 -17.49
CA LEU A 38 10.29 -3.50 -17.25
C LEU A 38 8.94 -3.68 -17.94
N GLN A 39 8.93 -4.17 -19.18
CA GLN A 39 7.71 -4.47 -19.93
C GLN A 39 6.89 -5.58 -19.26
N THR A 40 7.55 -6.67 -18.83
CA THR A 40 6.90 -7.77 -18.10
C THR A 40 6.22 -7.25 -16.83
N LEU A 41 6.95 -6.53 -15.96
CA LEU A 41 6.39 -5.95 -14.74
C LEU A 41 5.25 -4.97 -15.02
N SER A 42 5.39 -4.11 -16.03
CA SER A 42 4.36 -3.13 -16.41
C SER A 42 3.10 -3.83 -16.91
N THR A 43 3.23 -4.91 -17.67
CA THR A 43 2.10 -5.73 -18.15
C THR A 43 1.39 -6.39 -16.96
N MET A 44 2.13 -7.06 -16.07
CA MET A 44 1.56 -7.70 -14.87
C MET A 44 0.82 -6.71 -13.98
N LEU A 45 1.36 -5.50 -13.80
CA LEU A 45 0.71 -4.44 -13.03
C LEU A 45 -0.56 -3.92 -13.71
N ARG A 46 -0.54 -3.72 -15.03
CA ARG A 46 -1.70 -3.28 -15.82
C ARG A 46 -2.81 -4.32 -15.83
N GLU A 47 -2.47 -5.57 -15.98
CA GLU A 47 -3.40 -6.71 -16.02
C GLU A 47 -3.83 -7.16 -14.62
N ARG A 48 -3.22 -6.57 -13.56
CA ARG A 48 -3.54 -6.86 -12.15
C ARG A 48 -3.30 -8.33 -11.77
N THR A 49 -2.34 -8.98 -12.39
CA THR A 49 -1.99 -10.37 -12.10
C THR A 49 -1.20 -10.50 -10.80
N LEU A 50 -0.52 -9.43 -10.35
CA LEU A 50 0.27 -9.43 -9.11
C LEU A 50 -0.63 -9.31 -7.87
N GLY A 51 -0.45 -10.22 -6.91
CA GLY A 51 -0.95 -10.05 -5.56
C GLY A 51 -0.11 -9.00 -4.82
N LYS A 52 -0.70 -7.86 -4.50
CA LYS A 52 -0.03 -6.76 -3.76
C LYS A 52 -0.70 -6.59 -2.42
N TYR A 53 0.05 -6.82 -1.35
CA TYR A 53 -0.47 -6.74 0.01
C TYR A 53 0.25 -5.67 0.81
N TYR A 54 -0.52 -4.95 1.58
CA TYR A 54 -0.03 -3.89 2.47
C TYR A 54 -0.43 -4.20 3.90
N LEU A 55 0.37 -3.71 4.84
CA LEU A 55 -0.02 -3.63 6.24
C LEU A 55 -0.33 -2.18 6.57
N CYS A 56 -1.36 -1.95 7.37
CA CYS A 56 -1.63 -0.64 7.91
C CYS A 56 -2.27 -0.71 9.30
N LEU A 57 -2.00 0.33 10.08
CA LEU A 57 -2.68 0.59 11.35
C LEU A 57 -3.73 1.67 11.12
N VAL A 58 -4.96 1.43 11.57
CA VAL A 58 -6.11 2.33 11.36
C VAL A 58 -6.78 2.70 12.68
N GLU A 59 -7.38 3.89 12.70
CA GLU A 59 -8.18 4.39 13.82
C GLU A 59 -9.48 3.59 13.97
N GLY A 60 -9.81 3.25 15.22
CA GLY A 60 -11.05 2.60 15.59
C GLY A 60 -11.06 1.09 15.36
N ARG A 61 -12.12 0.48 15.86
CA ARG A 61 -12.34 -0.96 15.78
C ARG A 61 -12.95 -1.36 14.45
N VAL A 62 -12.17 -2.05 13.61
CA VAL A 62 -12.69 -2.75 12.44
C VAL A 62 -13.17 -4.13 12.88
N LYS A 63 -14.43 -4.45 12.62
CA LYS A 63 -15.08 -5.66 13.16
C LYS A 63 -14.92 -6.90 12.28
N GLU A 64 -14.85 -6.71 10.98
CA GLU A 64 -14.88 -7.81 10.00
C GLU A 64 -14.07 -7.45 8.75
N ASP A 65 -13.66 -8.47 8.03
CA ASP A 65 -13.04 -8.35 6.72
C ASP A 65 -14.02 -7.71 5.74
N ALA A 66 -13.50 -6.93 4.80
CA ALA A 66 -14.35 -6.35 3.78
C ALA A 66 -13.64 -6.12 2.45
N ARG A 67 -14.47 -6.00 1.41
CA ARG A 67 -14.09 -5.58 0.08
C ARG A 67 -14.81 -4.28 -0.26
N ILE A 68 -14.04 -3.23 -0.48
CA ILE A 68 -14.53 -1.88 -0.74
C ILE A 68 -14.31 -1.57 -2.21
N SER A 69 -15.35 -1.10 -2.89
CA SER A 69 -15.27 -0.64 -4.27
C SER A 69 -15.92 0.73 -4.43
N GLY A 70 -15.56 1.45 -5.48
CA GLY A 70 -16.10 2.76 -5.78
C GLY A 70 -15.37 3.42 -6.94
N TYR A 71 -15.46 4.72 -7.02
CA TYR A 71 -14.85 5.52 -8.05
C TYR A 71 -14.02 6.64 -7.42
N LEU A 72 -12.86 6.92 -8.00
CA LEU A 72 -11.91 7.88 -7.49
C LEU A 72 -11.63 8.94 -8.54
N THR A 73 -11.74 10.20 -8.15
CA THR A 73 -11.24 11.36 -8.90
C THR A 73 -10.05 11.96 -8.20
N LYS A 74 -9.12 12.54 -8.96
CA LYS A 74 -7.97 13.25 -8.42
C LYS A 74 -8.27 14.76 -8.44
N GLU A 75 -8.11 15.40 -7.30
CA GLU A 75 -8.14 16.86 -7.17
C GLU A 75 -6.75 17.43 -7.51
N GLU A 76 -6.61 18.12 -8.62
CA GLU A 76 -5.31 18.61 -9.06
C GLU A 76 -4.68 19.63 -8.10
N LYS A 77 -5.51 20.55 -7.55
CA LYS A 77 -5.04 21.66 -6.69
C LYS A 77 -4.41 21.19 -5.37
N ASN A 78 -4.94 20.12 -4.75
CA ASN A 78 -4.56 19.70 -3.40
C ASN A 78 -3.82 18.35 -3.38
N ASN A 79 -3.64 17.73 -4.56
CA ASN A 79 -3.14 16.36 -4.67
C ASN A 79 -3.91 15.39 -3.74
N LYS A 80 -5.20 15.66 -3.49
CA LYS A 80 -6.15 14.79 -2.79
C LYS A 80 -6.92 13.95 -3.78
N VAL A 81 -7.57 12.93 -3.26
CA VAL A 81 -8.55 12.16 -4.02
C VAL A 81 -9.91 12.28 -3.37
N SER A 82 -10.94 12.32 -4.22
CA SER A 82 -12.34 12.24 -3.80
C SER A 82 -12.93 10.91 -4.23
N LEU A 83 -13.72 10.32 -3.34
CA LEU A 83 -14.36 9.01 -3.53
C LEU A 83 -15.84 9.18 -3.82
N HIS A 84 -16.33 8.40 -4.76
CA HIS A 84 -17.72 8.40 -5.20
C HIS A 84 -18.27 6.97 -5.20
N LYS A 85 -19.51 6.78 -4.75
CA LYS A 85 -20.20 5.49 -4.83
C LYS A 85 -20.56 5.13 -6.27
N GLU A 86 -20.93 6.13 -7.04
CA GLU A 86 -21.33 6.03 -8.45
C GLU A 86 -20.26 6.61 -9.37
N LYS A 87 -20.28 6.17 -10.62
CA LYS A 87 -19.36 6.65 -11.63
C LYS A 87 -19.67 8.11 -11.98
N VAL A 88 -18.70 8.99 -11.79
CA VAL A 88 -18.71 10.38 -12.23
C VAL A 88 -17.71 10.60 -13.36
N GLU A 89 -17.81 11.70 -14.08
CA GLU A 89 -16.89 12.03 -15.16
C GLU A 89 -15.45 12.10 -14.67
N GLY A 90 -14.49 11.54 -15.42
CA GLY A 90 -13.08 11.50 -15.06
C GLY A 90 -12.71 10.54 -13.92
N ALA A 91 -13.69 9.85 -13.32
CA ALA A 91 -13.42 8.92 -12.23
C ALA A 91 -12.89 7.56 -12.71
N SER A 92 -11.96 7.02 -11.97
CA SER A 92 -11.44 5.66 -12.15
C SER A 92 -12.07 4.69 -11.15
N TYR A 93 -12.51 3.51 -11.62
CA TYR A 93 -12.93 2.44 -10.71
C TYR A 93 -11.78 1.99 -9.82
N ILE A 94 -12.07 1.82 -8.55
CA ILE A 94 -11.10 1.37 -7.54
C ILE A 94 -11.70 0.25 -6.68
N GLU A 95 -10.82 -0.64 -6.23
CA GLU A 95 -11.19 -1.80 -5.44
C GLU A 95 -10.06 -2.20 -4.50
N THR A 96 -10.40 -2.37 -3.23
CA THR A 96 -9.50 -2.72 -2.12
C THR A 96 -10.18 -3.76 -1.25
N GLU A 97 -9.46 -4.81 -0.90
CA GLU A 97 -9.91 -5.84 0.05
C GLU A 97 -9.03 -5.78 1.29
N TYR A 98 -9.60 -6.00 2.45
CA TYR A 98 -8.80 -6.08 3.67
C TYR A 98 -9.26 -7.20 4.59
N THR A 99 -8.28 -7.76 5.30
CA THR A 99 -8.45 -8.72 6.37
C THR A 99 -8.03 -8.09 7.69
N VAL A 100 -8.84 -8.27 8.72
CA VAL A 100 -8.57 -7.78 10.08
C VAL A 100 -7.65 -8.76 10.78
N LEU A 101 -6.37 -8.40 10.98
CA LEU A 101 -5.41 -9.24 11.67
C LEU A 101 -5.57 -9.15 13.19
N LYS A 102 -5.79 -7.95 13.70
CA LYS A 102 -6.00 -7.66 15.11
C LYS A 102 -6.83 -6.39 15.27
N SER A 103 -7.67 -6.35 16.30
CA SER A 103 -8.51 -5.17 16.57
C SER A 103 -8.67 -4.94 18.06
N THR A 104 -8.63 -3.67 18.46
CA THR A 104 -8.98 -3.17 19.79
C THR A 104 -10.11 -2.15 19.65
N GLU A 105 -10.62 -1.59 20.77
CA GLU A 105 -11.66 -0.55 20.69
C GLU A 105 -11.19 0.73 19.97
N LYS A 106 -9.88 1.01 19.97
CA LYS A 106 -9.33 2.29 19.49
C LYS A 106 -8.54 2.17 18.19
N ALA A 107 -8.15 0.95 17.79
CA ALA A 107 -7.26 0.74 16.65
C ALA A 107 -7.40 -0.67 16.08
N SER A 108 -7.03 -0.82 14.81
CA SER A 108 -6.96 -2.12 14.14
C SER A 108 -5.72 -2.24 13.25
N LEU A 109 -5.18 -3.45 13.18
CA LEU A 109 -4.14 -3.85 12.23
C LEU A 109 -4.80 -4.60 11.08
N LEU A 110 -4.61 -4.11 9.86
CA LEU A 110 -5.21 -4.67 8.66
C LEU A 110 -4.13 -5.14 7.67
N LYS A 111 -4.39 -6.29 7.03
CA LYS A 111 -3.71 -6.71 5.81
C LYS A 111 -4.58 -6.35 4.62
N ILE A 112 -4.07 -5.52 3.73
CA ILE A 112 -4.80 -4.97 2.59
C ILE A 112 -4.36 -5.66 1.32
N ARG A 113 -5.29 -6.19 0.53
CA ARG A 113 -5.06 -6.60 -0.85
C ARG A 113 -5.44 -5.46 -1.79
N LEU A 114 -4.45 -4.91 -2.48
CA LEU A 114 -4.64 -3.81 -3.42
C LEU A 114 -4.97 -4.35 -4.83
N ILE A 115 -6.27 -4.43 -5.17
CA ILE A 115 -6.74 -4.97 -6.45
C ILE A 115 -6.48 -3.97 -7.57
N THR A 116 -6.89 -2.72 -7.40
CA THR A 116 -6.51 -1.61 -8.28
C THR A 116 -5.43 -0.76 -7.60
N GLY A 117 -4.65 0.00 -8.35
CA GLY A 117 -3.52 0.76 -7.80
C GLY A 117 -3.58 2.24 -8.21
N LYS A 118 -4.53 3.00 -7.67
CA LYS A 118 -4.63 4.44 -7.89
C LYS A 118 -3.97 5.22 -6.75
N ILE A 119 -3.58 6.47 -7.05
CA ILE A 119 -2.95 7.36 -6.07
C ILE A 119 -3.81 7.46 -4.80
N HIS A 120 -3.18 7.35 -3.63
CA HIS A 120 -3.81 7.42 -2.31
C HIS A 120 -5.01 6.48 -2.09
N GLN A 121 -5.20 5.46 -2.94
CA GLN A 121 -6.41 4.62 -2.93
C GLN A 121 -6.69 3.99 -1.57
N ILE A 122 -5.73 3.28 -0.97
CA ILE A 122 -5.91 2.63 0.33
C ILE A 122 -6.30 3.67 1.39
N ARG A 123 -5.58 4.78 1.44
CA ARG A 123 -5.77 5.85 2.40
C ARG A 123 -7.15 6.48 2.30
N GLY A 124 -7.59 6.80 1.07
CA GLY A 124 -8.93 7.33 0.82
C GLY A 124 -10.04 6.32 1.14
N HIS A 125 -9.90 5.06 0.70
CA HIS A 125 -10.88 4.01 0.98
C HIS A 125 -11.08 3.80 2.49
N LEU A 126 -10.01 3.59 3.26
CA LEU A 126 -10.11 3.37 4.70
C LEU A 126 -10.67 4.58 5.44
N ALA A 127 -10.28 5.79 5.03
CA ALA A 127 -10.87 7.00 5.59
C ALA A 127 -12.38 7.11 5.31
N SER A 128 -12.84 6.70 4.12
CA SER A 128 -14.25 6.72 3.75
C SER A 128 -15.12 5.73 4.54
N THR A 129 -14.51 4.70 5.11
CA THR A 129 -15.19 3.73 6.00
C THR A 129 -15.12 4.15 7.48
N GLY A 130 -14.56 5.31 7.79
CA GLY A 130 -14.40 5.77 9.17
C GLY A 130 -13.16 5.25 9.89
N HIS A 131 -12.26 4.58 9.18
CA HIS A 131 -11.03 3.98 9.71
C HIS A 131 -9.78 4.52 9.03
N PRO A 132 -9.45 5.83 9.17
CA PRO A 132 -8.28 6.40 8.53
C PRO A 132 -6.99 5.78 9.06
N VAL A 133 -5.96 5.78 8.21
CA VAL A 133 -4.63 5.27 8.55
C VAL A 133 -3.96 6.15 9.60
N PHE A 134 -3.33 5.54 10.60
CA PHE A 134 -2.55 6.24 11.63
C PHE A 134 -1.51 7.16 11.01
N GLY A 135 -1.40 8.38 11.53
CA GLY A 135 -0.45 9.39 11.06
C GLY A 135 -0.78 10.02 9.71
N ASP A 136 -1.91 9.66 9.10
CA ASP A 136 -2.34 10.26 7.83
C ASP A 136 -3.03 11.61 8.05
N TYR A 137 -2.25 12.70 8.02
CA TYR A 137 -2.78 14.07 8.17
C TYR A 137 -3.62 14.55 6.97
N LYS A 138 -3.64 13.79 5.87
CA LYS A 138 -4.35 14.18 4.65
C LYS A 138 -5.79 13.70 4.62
N TYR A 139 -6.04 12.49 5.11
CA TYR A 139 -7.34 11.83 5.10
C TYR A 139 -7.85 11.47 6.49
N GLY A 140 -6.98 11.49 7.50
CA GLY A 140 -7.32 11.12 8.86
C GLY A 140 -7.74 12.28 9.76
N ASN A 141 -8.10 11.92 10.98
CA ASN A 141 -8.45 12.85 12.04
C ASN A 141 -7.18 13.53 12.58
N ARG A 142 -7.15 14.85 12.52
CA ARG A 142 -5.99 15.64 12.94
C ARG A 142 -5.70 15.53 14.43
N GLU A 143 -6.72 15.52 15.25
CA GLU A 143 -6.58 15.44 16.71
C GLU A 143 -6.03 14.08 17.12
N PHE A 144 -6.60 13.00 16.58
CA PHE A 144 -6.08 11.65 16.76
C PHE A 144 -4.62 11.52 16.30
N ASN A 145 -4.29 12.02 15.11
CA ASN A 145 -2.92 11.98 14.59
C ASN A 145 -1.93 12.82 15.41
N ASN A 146 -2.37 13.90 16.06
CA ASN A 146 -1.55 14.64 17.00
C ASN A 146 -1.25 13.82 18.27
N GLN A 147 -2.20 13.02 18.75
CA GLN A 147 -1.96 12.09 19.86
C GLN A 147 -0.96 11.00 19.47
N ILE A 148 -1.08 10.42 18.24
CA ILE A 148 -0.12 9.45 17.69
C ILE A 148 1.29 10.07 17.61
N LYS A 149 1.38 11.27 17.08
CA LYS A 149 2.66 11.99 16.99
C LYS A 149 3.30 12.20 18.36
N TRP A 150 2.51 12.59 19.35
CA TRP A 150 3.00 12.84 20.70
C TRP A 150 3.43 11.56 21.42
N LYS A 151 2.65 10.48 21.30
CA LYS A 151 2.91 9.20 21.97
C LYS A 151 3.98 8.35 21.29
N GLU A 152 3.94 8.28 19.97
CA GLU A 152 4.71 7.33 19.15
C GLU A 152 5.81 8.01 18.32
N GLY A 153 5.85 9.34 18.27
CA GLY A 153 6.76 10.07 17.38
C GLY A 153 6.38 10.00 15.89
N ILE A 154 5.23 9.41 15.55
CA ILE A 154 4.79 9.16 14.18
C ILE A 154 4.02 10.36 13.64
N ASN A 155 4.45 10.92 12.51
CA ASN A 155 3.80 12.04 11.81
C ASN A 155 3.54 11.75 10.31
N TYR A 156 3.51 10.48 9.94
CA TYR A 156 3.29 9.98 8.59
C TYR A 156 2.39 8.73 8.64
N GLN A 157 1.74 8.42 7.51
CA GLN A 157 0.86 7.26 7.44
C GLN A 157 1.60 5.95 7.71
N LEU A 158 1.13 5.17 8.68
CA LEU A 158 1.59 3.81 8.93
C LEU A 158 0.96 2.85 7.90
N LEU A 159 1.53 2.89 6.70
CA LEU A 159 1.19 2.07 5.55
C LEU A 159 2.47 1.49 4.96
N HIS A 160 2.52 0.17 4.79
CA HIS A 160 3.70 -0.57 4.37
C HIS A 160 3.33 -1.56 3.26
N SER A 161 4.02 -1.49 2.12
CA SER A 161 3.90 -2.44 1.00
C SER A 161 4.63 -3.73 1.39
N TYR A 162 3.91 -4.62 2.06
CA TYR A 162 4.44 -5.73 2.83
C TYR A 162 4.77 -6.96 1.99
N GLU A 163 3.89 -7.34 1.08
CA GLU A 163 3.99 -8.63 0.40
C GLU A 163 3.62 -8.53 -1.06
N LEU A 164 4.37 -9.23 -1.89
CA LEU A 164 4.12 -9.36 -3.33
C LEU A 164 4.08 -10.84 -3.70
N ILE A 165 3.03 -11.25 -4.40
CA ILE A 165 2.88 -12.61 -4.92
C ILE A 165 2.73 -12.56 -6.44
N VAL A 166 3.59 -13.30 -7.13
CA VAL A 166 3.48 -13.56 -8.57
C VAL A 166 2.80 -14.93 -8.74
N PRO A 167 1.64 -15.01 -9.38
CA PRO A 167 0.95 -16.29 -9.56
C PRO A 167 1.76 -17.29 -10.36
N GLU A 168 1.51 -18.57 -10.14
CA GLU A 168 2.05 -19.65 -10.97
C GLU A 168 1.59 -19.50 -12.42
N GLY A 169 2.43 -19.96 -13.36
CA GLY A 169 2.14 -19.90 -14.80
C GLY A 169 2.33 -18.53 -15.47
N THR A 170 2.91 -17.54 -14.77
CA THR A 170 3.10 -16.18 -15.27
C THR A 170 4.50 -15.89 -15.86
N GLY A 171 5.15 -16.92 -16.42
CA GLY A 171 6.47 -16.80 -17.07
C GLY A 171 7.65 -16.87 -16.11
N GLU A 172 8.72 -16.13 -16.39
CA GLU A 172 10.00 -16.21 -15.67
C GLU A 172 9.93 -15.85 -14.19
N LEU A 173 8.92 -15.07 -13.77
CA LEU A 173 8.71 -14.68 -12.38
C LEU A 173 7.68 -15.55 -11.66
N SER A 174 7.21 -16.63 -12.30
CA SER A 174 6.19 -17.53 -11.79
C SER A 174 6.48 -18.02 -10.37
N GLY A 175 5.50 -17.94 -9.48
CA GLY A 175 5.61 -18.40 -8.11
C GLY A 175 6.48 -17.54 -7.20
N LEU A 176 7.01 -16.40 -7.68
CA LEU A 176 7.81 -15.52 -6.85
C LEU A 176 6.95 -14.92 -5.71
N HIS A 177 7.39 -15.13 -4.49
CA HIS A 177 6.79 -14.59 -3.28
C HIS A 177 7.82 -13.76 -2.51
N ILE A 178 7.55 -12.47 -2.33
CA ILE A 178 8.44 -11.52 -1.66
C ILE A 178 7.70 -10.95 -0.45
N ILE A 179 8.38 -10.97 0.69
CA ILE A 179 7.92 -10.31 1.92
C ILE A 179 9.00 -9.29 2.32
N ASP A 180 8.58 -8.06 2.61
CA ASP A 180 9.45 -7.03 3.18
C ASP A 180 9.23 -6.97 4.69
N PRO A 181 10.31 -7.03 5.50
CA PRO A 181 10.16 -7.01 6.96
C PRO A 181 9.38 -5.81 7.46
N VAL A 182 8.51 -6.04 8.44
CA VAL A 182 7.71 -4.97 9.05
C VAL A 182 8.63 -3.93 9.71
N PRO A 183 8.50 -2.64 9.41
CA PRO A 183 9.35 -1.61 10.00
C PRO A 183 9.21 -1.53 11.52
N GLU A 184 10.32 -1.22 12.23
CA GLU A 184 10.36 -1.11 13.68
C GLU A 184 9.28 -0.18 14.25
N ALA A 185 8.99 0.93 13.55
CA ALA A 185 7.92 1.85 13.94
C ALA A 185 6.53 1.18 14.00
N PHE A 186 6.25 0.19 13.13
CA PHE A 186 5.02 -0.61 13.21
C PHE A 186 5.03 -1.50 14.44
N HIS A 187 6.11 -2.22 14.70
CA HIS A 187 6.23 -3.11 15.86
C HIS A 187 6.03 -2.36 17.17
N GLN A 188 6.65 -1.19 17.31
CA GLN A 188 6.49 -0.36 18.49
C GLN A 188 5.03 0.08 18.70
N VAL A 189 4.38 0.58 17.65
CA VAL A 189 2.98 1.00 17.74
C VAL A 189 2.06 -0.20 17.99
N GLN A 190 2.28 -1.33 17.30
CA GLN A 190 1.52 -2.56 17.54
C GLN A 190 1.57 -2.97 19.02
N LYS A 191 2.75 -2.96 19.63
CA LYS A 191 2.95 -3.28 21.05
C LYS A 191 2.20 -2.29 21.96
N ASN A 192 2.39 -1.00 21.74
CA ASN A 192 1.78 0.04 22.57
C ASN A 192 0.25 0.09 22.48
N TRP A 193 -0.32 -0.45 21.40
CA TRP A 193 -1.77 -0.47 21.14
C TRP A 193 -2.40 -1.86 21.25
N ASN A 194 -1.65 -2.86 21.74
CA ASN A 194 -2.08 -4.27 21.86
C ASN A 194 -2.55 -4.87 20.52
N LEU A 195 -1.85 -4.55 19.45
CA LEU A 195 -2.12 -4.99 18.08
C LEU A 195 -1.07 -5.97 17.55
N GLU A 196 -0.26 -6.56 18.43
CA GLU A 196 0.72 -7.56 18.05
C GLU A 196 0.04 -8.76 17.41
N PHE A 197 0.62 -9.24 16.31
CA PHE A 197 0.13 -10.36 15.54
C PHE A 197 1.29 -11.27 15.14
N SER A 198 1.28 -12.50 15.61
CA SER A 198 2.37 -13.47 15.43
C SER A 198 2.51 -14.05 14.02
N GLY A 199 1.56 -13.77 13.13
CA GLY A 199 1.58 -14.26 11.74
C GLY A 199 2.29 -13.34 10.75
N LEU A 200 2.99 -12.30 11.19
CA LEU A 200 3.82 -11.44 10.35
C LEU A 200 5.28 -11.86 10.49
N SER A 201 5.92 -12.16 9.38
CA SER A 201 7.35 -12.45 9.28
C SER A 201 8.16 -11.18 9.01
#